data_a5fee32df03c92c5d5e5c596269bb850
#
_entry.id   a5fee32df03c92c5d5e5c596269bb850
#
_cell.length_a   1.000
_cell.length_b   1.000
_cell.length_c   1.000
_cell.angle_alpha   90.00
_cell.angle_beta   90.00
_cell.angle_gamma   90.00
#
_symmetry.space_group_name_H-M   'P 1'
#
loop_
_entity.id
_entity.type
_entity.pdbx_description
1 polymer ?
#
loop_
_entity_poly.entity_id
_entity_poly.type
_entity_poly.pdbx_seq_one_letter_code
_entity_poly.pdbx_strand_id
1 'polypeptide(L)'
;MTCLAILVPALFISLNQLPYLHWIWLVLVGGSIVGFSLLMPVYAWQLGDVRWLSGAYALAVLVGLLTWPLAWLIDTPAQAAPWLWMCLGVASVCAAMATTVGVGFGYAAVSSLAFGFVRLTPAGGARPPLGALQDVLTLMVLPTALLLLIQFFAGAVEELDATTAESQRVEADRAGHRSARQKIADPVLPALRLLADHGHHDVLLADRRLRRPPHQHVARRPLQEVEA
;
A
#
# COMPACT_ATOMS: atom_id res chain seq x y z
N MET A 1 0.61 15.98 2.11
CA MET A 1 -0.37 17.08 2.20
C MET A 1 -0.97 17.26 3.60
N THR A 2 -1.29 16.21 4.34
CA THR A 2 -1.86 16.29 5.71
C THR A 2 -1.00 17.04 6.72
N CYS A 3 0.33 16.89 6.70
CA CYS A 3 1.22 17.61 7.63
C CYS A 3 1.16 19.13 7.46
N LEU A 4 1.04 19.63 6.23
CA LEU A 4 0.93 21.06 5.94
C LEU A 4 -0.41 21.64 6.39
N ALA A 5 -1.50 20.88 6.28
CA ALA A 5 -2.82 21.33 6.70
C ALA A 5 -2.93 21.54 8.23
N ILE A 6 -2.14 20.77 9.01
CA ILE A 6 -2.09 20.88 10.47
C ILE A 6 -1.08 21.96 10.90
N LEU A 7 -0.02 22.14 10.12
CA LEU A 7 1.03 23.12 10.42
C LEU A 7 0.50 24.57 10.40
N VAL A 8 -0.42 24.91 9.48
CA VAL A 8 -0.96 26.25 9.34
C VAL A 8 -1.74 26.71 10.59
N PRO A 9 -2.74 25.96 11.09
CA PRO A 9 -3.43 26.35 12.32
C PRO A 9 -2.49 26.30 13.55
N ALA A 10 -1.55 25.33 13.61
CA ALA A 10 -0.58 25.28 14.70
C ALA A 10 0.33 26.51 14.73
N LEU A 11 0.79 26.99 13.57
CA LEU A 11 1.54 28.26 13.45
C LEU A 11 0.70 29.45 13.89
N PHE A 12 -0.59 29.51 13.53
CA PHE A 12 -1.45 30.62 13.90
C PHE A 12 -1.66 30.72 15.41
N ILE A 13 -1.85 29.57 16.10
CA ILE A 13 -1.94 29.51 17.56
C ILE A 13 -0.60 29.81 18.21
N SER A 14 0.52 29.35 17.60
CA SER A 14 1.86 29.59 18.13
C SER A 14 2.20 31.08 18.13
N LEU A 15 1.75 31.86 17.12
CA LEU A 15 2.00 33.31 17.04
C LEU A 15 1.49 34.05 18.28
N ASN A 16 0.35 33.62 18.85
CA ASN A 16 -0.18 34.21 20.07
C ASN A 16 0.59 33.81 21.34
N GLN A 17 1.35 32.73 21.29
CA GLN A 17 2.13 32.20 22.43
C GLN A 17 3.61 32.61 22.36
N LEU A 18 4.10 33.06 21.20
CA LEU A 18 5.49 33.46 20.96
C LEU A 18 6.03 34.44 22.01
N PRO A 19 5.32 35.52 22.42
CA PRO A 19 5.84 36.49 23.37
C PRO A 19 6.13 35.92 24.76
N TYR A 20 5.52 34.75 25.09
CA TYR A 20 5.61 34.10 26.41
C TYR A 20 6.62 32.95 26.44
N LEU A 21 7.19 32.58 25.27
CA LEU A 21 8.10 31.46 25.15
C LEU A 21 9.56 31.92 25.06
N HIS A 22 10.43 31.15 25.65
CA HIS A 22 11.86 31.39 25.52
C HIS A 22 12.29 31.20 24.06
N TRP A 23 12.92 32.19 23.45
CA TRP A 23 13.27 32.19 22.01
C TRP A 23 14.20 31.02 21.63
N ILE A 24 15.13 30.60 22.52
CA ILE A 24 16.01 29.45 22.28
C ILE A 24 15.19 28.17 22.14
N TRP A 25 14.20 27.97 23.03
CA TRP A 25 13.32 26.81 22.96
C TRP A 25 12.49 26.82 21.66
N LEU A 26 11.99 27.99 21.28
CA LEU A 26 11.23 28.13 20.05
C LEU A 26 12.03 27.78 18.79
N VAL A 27 13.31 28.23 18.73
CA VAL A 27 14.21 27.93 17.61
C VAL A 27 14.56 26.43 17.59
N LEU A 28 14.89 25.85 18.73
CA LEU A 28 15.30 24.43 18.80
C LEU A 28 14.13 23.48 18.58
N VAL A 29 13.06 23.63 19.33
CA VAL A 29 11.92 22.70 19.28
C VAL A 29 10.99 23.07 18.13
N GLY A 30 10.54 24.31 18.06
CA GLY A 30 9.64 24.76 16.99
C GLY A 30 10.30 24.66 15.63
N GLY A 31 11.56 25.09 15.51
CA GLY A 31 12.36 24.96 14.29
C GLY A 31 12.56 23.51 13.85
N SER A 32 12.82 22.61 14.81
CA SER A 32 12.91 21.16 14.50
C SER A 32 11.60 20.59 13.98
N ILE A 33 10.48 20.89 14.62
CA ILE A 33 9.17 20.41 14.22
C ILE A 33 8.81 20.90 12.81
N VAL A 34 9.02 22.20 12.55
CA VAL A 34 8.78 22.79 11.22
C VAL A 34 9.75 22.20 10.19
N GLY A 35 11.04 22.12 10.53
CA GLY A 35 12.07 21.56 9.65
C GLY A 35 11.78 20.13 9.24
N PHE A 36 11.45 19.25 10.18
CA PHE A 36 11.08 17.87 9.87
C PHE A 36 9.77 17.79 9.06
N SER A 37 8.78 18.63 9.35
CA SER A 37 7.54 18.66 8.59
C SER A 37 7.75 19.04 7.13
N LEU A 38 8.70 19.94 6.85
CA LEU A 38 9.03 20.36 5.48
C LEU A 38 9.94 19.35 4.77
N LEU A 39 10.85 18.71 5.50
CA LEU A 39 11.77 17.73 4.94
C LEU A 39 11.10 16.39 4.60
N MET A 40 10.11 15.95 5.39
CA MET A 40 9.42 14.67 5.15
C MET A 40 8.92 14.47 3.72
N PRO A 41 8.14 15.39 3.11
CA PRO A 41 7.65 15.20 1.74
C PRO A 41 8.77 15.18 0.70
N VAL A 42 9.86 15.94 0.92
CA VAL A 42 11.01 15.96 0.02
C VAL A 42 11.77 14.63 0.08
N TYR A 43 12.02 14.12 1.29
CA TYR A 43 12.68 12.82 1.47
C TYR A 43 11.84 11.65 0.99
N ALA A 44 10.52 11.67 1.23
CA ALA A 44 9.60 10.66 0.72
C ALA A 44 9.64 10.57 -0.80
N TRP A 45 9.76 11.73 -1.46
CA TRP A 45 9.86 11.81 -2.92
C TRP A 45 11.20 11.28 -3.46
N GLN A 46 12.32 11.60 -2.80
CA GLN A 46 13.66 11.32 -3.32
C GLN A 46 14.21 9.95 -2.92
N LEU A 47 13.99 9.52 -1.68
CA LEU A 47 14.68 8.37 -1.08
C LEU A 47 13.74 7.24 -0.66
N GLY A 48 12.43 7.48 -0.58
CA GLY A 48 11.43 6.48 -0.21
C GLY A 48 11.42 6.07 1.27
N ASP A 49 12.54 6.16 1.99
CA ASP A 49 12.65 5.79 3.40
C ASP A 49 12.66 7.04 4.30
N VAL A 50 11.54 7.25 4.98
CA VAL A 50 11.33 8.38 5.91
C VAL A 50 11.32 7.97 7.38
N ARG A 51 11.68 6.72 7.71
CA ARG A 51 11.55 6.18 9.07
C ARG A 51 12.30 6.99 10.12
N TRP A 52 13.57 7.29 9.85
CA TRP A 52 14.38 8.06 10.80
C TRP A 52 13.84 9.50 10.99
N LEU A 53 13.36 10.13 9.92
CA LEU A 53 12.80 11.48 9.96
C LEU A 53 11.48 11.50 10.73
N SER A 54 10.65 10.48 10.53
CA SER A 54 9.40 10.28 11.27
C SER A 54 9.65 10.08 12.77
N GLY A 55 10.65 9.27 13.12
CA GLY A 55 11.07 9.07 14.50
C GLY A 55 11.60 10.36 15.15
N ALA A 56 12.43 11.12 14.41
CA ALA A 56 12.97 12.39 14.88
C ALA A 56 11.85 13.43 15.09
N TYR A 57 10.86 13.49 14.19
CA TYR A 57 9.70 14.36 14.36
C TYR A 57 8.90 13.99 15.63
N ALA A 58 8.58 12.71 15.82
CA ALA A 58 7.85 12.24 16.99
C ALA A 58 8.61 12.57 18.28
N LEU A 59 9.92 12.35 18.29
CA LEU A 59 10.78 12.70 19.43
C LEU A 59 10.79 14.21 19.70
N ALA A 60 10.91 15.04 18.66
CA ALA A 60 10.91 16.50 18.82
C ALA A 60 9.61 17.01 19.43
N VAL A 61 8.44 16.47 19.01
CA VAL A 61 7.14 16.82 19.58
C VAL A 61 7.04 16.39 21.04
N LEU A 62 7.50 15.18 21.40
CA LEU A 62 7.48 14.69 22.77
C LEU A 62 8.40 15.52 23.69
N VAL A 63 9.63 15.79 23.26
CA VAL A 63 10.59 16.63 23.99
C VAL A 63 10.05 18.05 24.16
N GLY A 64 9.47 18.61 23.08
CA GLY A 64 8.82 19.91 23.13
C GLY A 64 7.70 19.97 24.15
N LEU A 65 6.87 18.93 24.22
CA LEU A 65 5.78 18.85 25.18
C LEU A 65 6.28 18.74 26.62
N LEU A 66 7.26 17.87 26.89
CA LEU A 66 7.83 17.68 28.22
C LEU A 66 8.58 18.93 28.72
N THR A 67 9.23 19.65 27.81
CA THR A 67 9.98 20.88 28.15
C THR A 67 9.12 22.15 28.10
N TRP A 68 7.85 22.06 27.71
CA TRP A 68 6.94 23.21 27.63
C TRP A 68 6.85 24.03 28.91
N PRO A 69 6.70 23.44 30.12
CA PRO A 69 6.64 24.22 31.34
C PRO A 69 7.91 25.03 31.62
N LEU A 70 9.07 24.53 31.18
CA LEU A 70 10.37 25.20 31.35
C LEU A 70 10.57 26.32 30.33
N ALA A 71 9.90 26.23 29.19
CA ALA A 71 9.98 27.23 28.11
C ALA A 71 9.13 28.48 28.40
N TRP A 72 8.16 28.38 29.31
CA TRP A 72 7.24 29.46 29.62
C TRP A 72 7.87 30.53 30.51
N LEU A 73 7.93 31.77 30.05
CA LEU A 73 8.64 32.86 30.69
C LEU A 73 7.85 33.58 31.79
N ILE A 74 6.52 33.48 31.78
CA ILE A 74 5.66 34.24 32.65
C ILE A 74 4.90 33.28 33.56
N ASP A 75 4.91 33.56 34.83
CA ASP A 75 4.20 32.76 35.88
C ASP A 75 2.69 33.07 35.89
N THR A 76 2.10 33.19 34.73
CA THR A 76 0.68 33.40 34.51
C THR A 76 0.06 32.21 33.77
N PRO A 77 -1.17 31.80 34.10
CA PRO A 77 -1.83 30.74 33.36
C PRO A 77 -1.95 31.07 31.86
N ALA A 78 -1.60 30.12 31.01
CA ALA A 78 -1.81 30.26 29.57
C ALA A 78 -3.33 30.31 29.27
N GLN A 79 -3.72 31.23 28.40
CA GLN A 79 -5.13 31.35 27.98
C GLN A 79 -5.56 30.20 27.06
N ALA A 80 -4.60 29.60 26.33
CA ALA A 80 -4.87 28.51 25.39
C ALA A 80 -3.97 27.30 25.71
N ALA A 81 -4.40 26.14 25.27
CA ALA A 81 -3.59 24.94 25.32
C ALA A 81 -2.33 25.09 24.48
N PRO A 82 -1.20 24.44 24.87
CA PRO A 82 0.01 24.42 24.07
C PRO A 82 -0.27 24.03 22.61
N TRP A 83 0.22 24.78 21.63
CA TRP A 83 0.00 24.51 20.21
C TRP A 83 0.49 23.12 19.77
N LEU A 84 1.42 22.52 20.53
CA LEU A 84 1.95 21.18 20.29
C LEU A 84 0.90 20.09 20.31
N TRP A 85 -0.27 20.31 20.96
CA TRP A 85 -1.34 19.30 20.96
C TRP A 85 -1.84 18.95 19.57
N MET A 86 -1.81 19.90 18.64
CA MET A 86 -2.17 19.66 17.25
C MET A 86 -1.22 18.70 16.53
N CYS A 87 0.04 18.67 16.95
CA CYS A 87 1.06 17.82 16.36
C CYS A 87 1.01 16.37 16.88
N LEU A 88 0.32 16.10 18.01
CA LEU A 88 0.33 14.78 18.66
C LEU A 88 -0.23 13.66 17.77
N GLY A 89 -1.31 13.92 17.04
CA GLY A 89 -1.90 12.95 16.12
C GLY A 89 -0.92 12.53 15.03
N VAL A 90 -0.28 13.52 14.39
CA VAL A 90 0.73 13.28 13.34
C VAL A 90 1.96 12.60 13.93
N ALA A 91 2.43 13.04 15.10
CA ALA A 91 3.59 12.46 15.77
C ALA A 91 3.37 10.98 16.14
N SER A 92 2.15 10.60 16.53
CA SER A 92 1.78 9.19 16.81
C SER A 92 1.85 8.33 15.54
N VAL A 93 1.37 8.85 14.41
CA VAL A 93 1.50 8.19 13.11
C VAL A 93 2.98 8.08 12.70
N CYS A 94 3.75 9.15 12.89
CA CYS A 94 5.18 9.16 12.60
C CYS A 94 5.95 8.14 13.45
N ALA A 95 5.60 8.00 14.74
CA ALA A 95 6.16 6.98 15.62
C ALA A 95 5.83 5.55 15.14
N ALA A 96 4.60 5.34 14.69
CA ALA A 96 4.19 4.06 14.09
C ALA A 96 4.95 3.76 12.79
N MET A 97 5.12 4.74 11.90
CA MET A 97 5.87 4.60 10.65
C MET A 97 7.36 4.35 10.89
N ALA A 98 7.93 4.96 11.92
CA ALA A 98 9.34 4.77 12.26
C ALA A 98 9.64 3.37 12.79
N THR A 99 8.66 2.72 13.43
CA THR A 99 8.84 1.46 14.16
C THR A 99 7.72 0.47 13.88
N THR A 100 6.69 0.46 14.75
CA THR A 100 5.50 -0.41 14.63
C THR A 100 4.24 0.34 15.07
N VAL A 101 3.08 -0.12 14.65
CA VAL A 101 1.78 0.45 15.03
C VAL A 101 1.59 0.41 16.56
N GLY A 102 2.06 -0.67 17.22
CA GLY A 102 2.03 -0.77 18.69
C GLY A 102 2.80 0.34 19.41
N VAL A 103 3.97 0.72 18.88
CA VAL A 103 4.74 1.86 19.40
C VAL A 103 4.02 3.18 19.15
N GLY A 104 3.31 3.32 18.02
CA GLY A 104 2.47 4.47 17.75
C GLY A 104 1.36 4.64 18.82
N PHE A 105 0.68 3.57 19.22
CA PHE A 105 -0.29 3.59 20.32
C PHE A 105 0.36 3.94 21.66
N GLY A 106 1.52 3.33 21.97
CA GLY A 106 2.27 3.66 23.18
C GLY A 106 2.69 5.14 23.20
N TYR A 107 3.16 5.66 22.08
CA TYR A 107 3.48 7.07 21.93
C TYR A 107 2.25 7.97 22.15
N ALA A 108 1.09 7.64 21.57
CA ALA A 108 -0.14 8.39 21.74
C ALA A 108 -0.56 8.43 23.23
N ALA A 109 -0.45 7.31 23.93
CA ALA A 109 -0.77 7.24 25.37
C ALA A 109 0.19 8.11 26.19
N VAL A 110 1.51 7.94 26.01
CA VAL A 110 2.55 8.68 26.74
C VAL A 110 2.45 10.18 26.48
N SER A 111 2.31 10.58 25.22
CA SER A 111 2.20 12.00 24.86
C SER A 111 0.92 12.65 25.34
N SER A 112 -0.21 11.93 25.35
CA SER A 112 -1.47 12.44 25.91
C SER A 112 -1.38 12.61 27.42
N LEU A 113 -0.75 11.67 28.14
CA LEU A 113 -0.48 11.81 29.57
C LEU A 113 0.46 12.98 29.88
N ALA A 114 1.55 13.13 29.09
CA ALA A 114 2.46 14.26 29.21
C ALA A 114 1.73 15.59 28.97
N PHE A 115 0.86 15.66 27.99
CA PHE A 115 0.01 16.82 27.75
C PHE A 115 -0.90 17.12 28.95
N GLY A 116 -1.58 16.10 29.49
CA GLY A 116 -2.41 16.24 30.69
C GLY A 116 -1.62 16.79 31.87
N PHE A 117 -0.38 16.32 32.06
CA PHE A 117 0.52 16.85 33.08
C PHE A 117 0.85 18.34 32.84
N VAL A 118 1.20 18.71 31.60
CA VAL A 118 1.43 20.12 31.23
C VAL A 118 0.20 20.98 31.52
N ARG A 119 -1.02 20.48 31.28
CA ARG A 119 -2.26 21.20 31.55
C ARG A 119 -2.50 21.53 33.05
N LEU A 120 -1.86 20.83 33.96
CA LEU A 120 -1.91 21.14 35.40
C LEU A 120 -1.00 22.32 35.77
N THR A 121 -0.01 22.67 34.91
CA THR A 121 0.92 23.77 35.14
C THR A 121 0.35 25.12 34.68
N PRO A 122 0.81 26.25 35.23
CA PRO A 122 0.47 27.60 34.72
C PRO A 122 0.73 27.75 33.23
N ALA A 123 1.84 27.22 32.72
CA ALA A 123 2.22 27.22 31.31
C ALA A 123 1.22 26.45 30.41
N GLY A 124 0.47 25.51 30.96
CA GLY A 124 -0.58 24.75 30.29
C GLY A 124 -1.98 25.27 30.52
N GLY A 125 -2.15 26.36 31.28
CA GLY A 125 -3.45 27.00 31.58
C GLY A 125 -4.03 26.63 32.95
N ALA A 126 -3.25 25.97 33.84
CA ALA A 126 -3.60 25.63 35.19
C ALA A 126 -4.99 24.96 35.34
N ARG A 127 -5.28 23.97 34.52
CA ARG A 127 -6.54 23.23 34.49
C ARG A 127 -6.72 22.41 35.81
N PRO A 128 -7.94 22.30 36.33
CA PRO A 128 -8.21 21.38 37.42
C PRO A 128 -7.96 19.93 36.97
N PRO A 129 -7.65 18.99 37.90
CA PRO A 129 -7.29 17.61 37.54
C PRO A 129 -8.33 16.90 36.69
N LEU A 130 -9.61 17.12 36.96
CA LEU A 130 -10.71 16.54 36.17
C LEU A 130 -10.71 17.08 34.74
N GLY A 131 -10.46 18.37 34.55
CA GLY A 131 -10.33 18.98 33.22
C GLY A 131 -9.10 18.50 32.43
N ALA A 132 -7.97 18.33 33.12
CA ALA A 132 -6.79 17.76 32.53
C ALA A 132 -6.99 16.30 32.07
N LEU A 133 -7.70 15.50 32.88
CA LEU A 133 -8.07 14.13 32.52
C LEU A 133 -8.99 14.10 31.28
N GLN A 134 -9.96 14.99 31.21
CA GLN A 134 -10.83 15.14 30.04
C GLN A 134 -10.03 15.49 28.79
N ASP A 135 -9.07 16.41 28.90
CA ASP A 135 -8.17 16.80 27.80
C ASP A 135 -7.34 15.59 27.31
N VAL A 136 -6.81 14.76 28.23
CA VAL A 136 -6.09 13.51 27.92
C VAL A 136 -6.97 12.55 27.13
N LEU A 137 -8.18 12.26 27.62
CA LEU A 137 -9.09 11.33 26.96
C LEU A 137 -9.48 11.83 25.56
N THR A 138 -9.76 13.13 25.43
CA THR A 138 -10.11 13.73 24.13
C THR A 138 -8.97 13.64 23.15
N LEU A 139 -7.73 13.89 23.59
CA LEU A 139 -6.55 13.83 22.74
C LEU A 139 -6.17 12.40 22.32
N MET A 140 -6.50 11.39 23.11
CA MET A 140 -6.26 10.01 22.72
C MET A 140 -7.17 9.54 21.58
N VAL A 141 -8.35 10.12 21.41
CA VAL A 141 -9.33 9.66 20.41
C VAL A 141 -8.78 9.80 18.98
N LEU A 142 -8.26 10.96 18.63
CA LEU A 142 -7.80 11.22 17.26
C LEU A 142 -6.58 10.34 16.84
N PRO A 143 -5.49 10.28 17.61
CA PRO A 143 -4.37 9.40 17.30
C PRO A 143 -4.78 7.93 17.22
N THR A 144 -5.62 7.48 18.16
CA THR A 144 -6.11 6.10 18.18
C THR A 144 -6.92 5.78 16.93
N ALA A 145 -7.86 6.67 16.55
CA ALA A 145 -8.64 6.50 15.32
C ALA A 145 -7.76 6.46 14.06
N LEU A 146 -6.77 7.34 13.96
CA LEU A 146 -5.82 7.36 12.85
C LEU A 146 -4.97 6.06 12.78
N LEU A 147 -4.47 5.58 13.91
CA LEU A 147 -3.69 4.36 13.96
C LEU A 147 -4.52 3.12 13.62
N LEU A 148 -5.75 3.04 14.09
CA LEU A 148 -6.70 1.98 13.74
C LEU A 148 -7.03 2.01 12.24
N LEU A 149 -7.21 3.19 11.67
CA LEU A 149 -7.45 3.36 10.24
C LEU A 149 -6.26 2.88 9.42
N ILE A 150 -5.03 3.25 9.81
CA ILE A 150 -3.80 2.79 9.15
C ILE A 150 -3.69 1.26 9.24
N GLN A 151 -3.97 0.67 10.40
CA GLN A 151 -3.92 -0.79 10.57
C GLN A 151 -4.96 -1.48 9.71
N PHE A 152 -6.16 -0.94 9.60
CA PHE A 152 -7.21 -1.45 8.74
C PHE A 152 -6.80 -1.42 7.27
N PHE A 153 -6.28 -0.28 6.79
CA PHE A 153 -5.82 -0.17 5.39
C PHE A 153 -4.61 -1.06 5.11
N ALA A 154 -3.67 -1.19 6.03
CA ALA A 154 -2.55 -2.09 5.86
C ALA A 154 -3.01 -3.54 5.69
N GLY A 155 -3.95 -4.00 6.53
CA GLY A 155 -4.54 -5.34 6.40
C GLY A 155 -5.30 -5.53 5.07
N ALA A 156 -6.06 -4.52 4.64
CA ALA A 156 -6.78 -4.57 3.36
C ALA A 156 -5.82 -4.63 2.15
N VAL A 157 -4.69 -3.93 2.21
CA VAL A 157 -3.67 -3.98 1.15
C VAL A 157 -3.00 -5.36 1.11
N GLU A 158 -2.64 -5.94 2.26
CA GLU A 158 -2.06 -7.29 2.33
C GLU A 158 -3.02 -8.35 1.75
N GLU A 159 -4.31 -8.25 2.05
CA GLU A 159 -5.33 -9.15 1.50
C GLU A 159 -5.47 -8.98 -0.03
N LEU A 160 -5.42 -7.74 -0.51
CA LEU A 160 -5.46 -7.44 -1.94
C LEU A 160 -4.23 -7.99 -2.67
N ASP A 161 -3.04 -7.83 -2.09
CA ASP A 161 -1.80 -8.36 -2.66
C ASP A 161 -1.81 -9.90 -2.68
N ALA A 162 -2.33 -10.54 -1.64
CA ALA A 162 -2.47 -11.99 -1.59
C ALA A 162 -3.44 -12.52 -2.68
N THR A 163 -4.60 -11.89 -2.86
CA THR A 163 -5.57 -12.25 -3.89
C THR A 163 -5.04 -12.00 -5.31
N THR A 164 -4.27 -10.92 -5.49
CA THR A 164 -3.63 -10.60 -6.77
C THR A 164 -2.55 -11.62 -7.12
N ALA A 165 -1.72 -12.03 -6.14
CA ALA A 165 -0.70 -13.05 -6.33
C ALA A 165 -1.32 -14.43 -6.66
N GLU A 166 -2.45 -14.77 -6.04
CA GLU A 166 -3.18 -16.00 -6.34
C GLU A 166 -3.76 -15.99 -7.76
N SER A 167 -4.39 -14.89 -8.18
CA SER A 167 -4.92 -14.74 -9.54
C SER A 167 -3.81 -14.83 -10.59
N GLN A 168 -2.65 -14.24 -10.35
CA GLN A 168 -1.49 -14.36 -11.23
C GLN A 168 -0.97 -15.80 -11.33
N ARG A 169 -0.96 -16.56 -10.23
CA ARG A 169 -0.60 -17.99 -10.24
C ARG A 169 -1.57 -18.81 -11.08
N VAL A 170 -2.88 -18.58 -10.90
CA VAL A 170 -3.90 -19.27 -11.69
C VAL A 170 -3.80 -18.94 -13.19
N GLU A 171 -3.49 -17.69 -13.54
CA GLU A 171 -3.26 -17.31 -14.93
C GLU A 171 -1.99 -17.93 -15.52
N ALA A 172 -0.90 -17.99 -14.75
CA ALA A 172 0.34 -18.65 -15.16
C ALA A 172 0.13 -20.15 -15.39
N ASP A 173 -0.62 -20.82 -14.52
CA ASP A 173 -1.00 -22.23 -14.69
C ASP A 173 -1.85 -22.44 -15.95
N ARG A 174 -2.85 -21.59 -16.17
CA ARG A 174 -3.67 -21.63 -17.40
C ARG A 174 -2.85 -21.41 -18.65
N ALA A 175 -1.90 -20.47 -18.62
CA ALA A 175 -0.98 -20.24 -19.74
C ALA A 175 -0.06 -21.45 -19.98
N GLY A 176 0.45 -22.07 -18.93
CA GLY A 176 1.21 -23.32 -18.97
C GLY A 176 0.42 -24.47 -19.62
N HIS A 177 -0.81 -24.66 -19.19
CA HIS A 177 -1.70 -25.67 -19.78
C HIS A 177 -2.05 -25.39 -21.25
N ARG A 178 -2.27 -24.13 -21.64
CA ARG A 178 -2.48 -23.76 -23.06
C ARG A 178 -1.25 -24.06 -23.89
N SER A 179 -0.06 -23.68 -23.41
CA SER A 179 1.21 -23.95 -24.09
C SER A 179 1.48 -25.45 -24.21
N ALA A 180 1.20 -26.25 -23.19
CA ALA A 180 1.33 -27.71 -23.24
C ALA A 180 0.38 -28.34 -24.25
N ARG A 181 -0.91 -27.89 -24.27
CA ARG A 181 -1.89 -28.35 -25.27
C ARG A 181 -1.48 -27.98 -26.68
N GLN A 182 -0.95 -26.79 -26.89
CA GLN A 182 -0.50 -26.32 -28.21
C GLN A 182 0.69 -27.13 -28.69
N LYS A 183 1.67 -27.44 -27.82
CA LYS A 183 2.83 -28.30 -28.13
C LYS A 183 2.42 -29.73 -28.53
N ILE A 184 1.30 -30.23 -28.00
CA ILE A 184 0.76 -31.54 -28.39
C ILE A 184 -0.06 -31.43 -29.67
N ALA A 185 -0.86 -30.38 -29.81
CA ALA A 185 -1.72 -30.17 -30.97
C ALA A 185 -0.92 -29.92 -32.27
N ASP A 186 0.16 -29.15 -32.18
CA ASP A 186 0.95 -28.76 -33.34
C ASP A 186 1.52 -29.97 -34.14
N PRO A 187 2.08 -31.03 -33.53
CA PRO A 187 2.51 -32.22 -34.27
C PRO A 187 1.35 -33.19 -34.61
N VAL A 188 0.30 -33.24 -33.80
CA VAL A 188 -0.80 -34.21 -33.96
C VAL A 188 -1.80 -33.77 -35.05
N LEU A 189 -2.11 -32.48 -35.14
CA LEU A 189 -3.04 -31.94 -36.13
C LEU A 189 -2.62 -32.23 -37.59
N PRO A 190 -1.34 -31.99 -38.03
CA PRO A 190 -0.93 -32.33 -39.36
C PRO A 190 -0.90 -33.84 -39.61
N ALA A 191 -0.53 -34.67 -38.62
CA ALA A 191 -0.59 -36.11 -38.71
C ALA A 191 -2.02 -36.64 -38.90
N LEU A 192 -2.99 -36.10 -38.18
CA LEU A 192 -4.40 -36.43 -38.33
C LEU A 192 -4.97 -35.98 -39.70
N ARG A 193 -4.55 -34.83 -40.21
CA ARG A 193 -4.91 -34.36 -41.53
C ARG A 193 -4.37 -35.28 -42.63
N LEU A 194 -3.11 -35.69 -42.52
CA LEU A 194 -2.53 -36.65 -43.48
C LEU A 194 -3.24 -38.00 -43.46
N LEU A 195 -3.64 -38.50 -42.30
CA LEU A 195 -4.43 -39.74 -42.15
C LEU A 195 -5.83 -39.57 -42.76
N ALA A 196 -6.51 -38.45 -42.52
CA ALA A 196 -7.80 -38.16 -43.07
C ALA A 196 -7.77 -38.04 -44.59
N ASP A 197 -6.75 -37.40 -45.17
CA ASP A 197 -6.57 -37.28 -46.61
C ASP A 197 -6.24 -38.63 -47.28
N HIS A 198 -5.41 -39.47 -46.64
CA HIS A 198 -5.17 -40.85 -47.13
C HIS A 198 -6.41 -41.71 -47.07
N GLY A 199 -7.17 -41.66 -45.95
CA GLY A 199 -8.44 -42.39 -45.82
C GLY A 199 -9.49 -41.95 -46.85
N HIS A 200 -9.54 -40.66 -47.17
CA HIS A 200 -10.45 -40.16 -48.21
C HIS A 200 -10.04 -40.61 -49.64
N HIS A 201 -8.73 -40.67 -49.87
CA HIS A 201 -8.20 -41.14 -51.15
C HIS A 201 -8.47 -42.63 -51.36
N ASP A 202 -8.30 -43.46 -50.35
CA ASP A 202 -8.60 -44.89 -50.40
C ASP A 202 -10.09 -45.19 -50.57
N VAL A 203 -10.97 -44.41 -49.93
CA VAL A 203 -12.43 -44.50 -50.10
C VAL A 203 -12.81 -44.12 -51.53
N LEU A 204 -12.23 -43.08 -52.12
CA LEU A 204 -12.49 -42.67 -53.52
C LEU A 204 -11.97 -43.67 -54.50
N LEU A 205 -10.84 -44.34 -54.27
CA LEU A 205 -10.31 -45.39 -55.10
C LEU A 205 -11.13 -46.68 -55.01
N ALA A 206 -11.66 -47.01 -53.84
CA ALA A 206 -12.57 -48.12 -53.63
C ALA A 206 -13.91 -47.86 -54.34
N ASP A 207 -14.48 -46.67 -54.27
CA ASP A 207 -15.71 -46.30 -55.01
C ASP A 207 -15.50 -46.32 -56.52
N ARG A 208 -14.33 -45.88 -57.04
CA ARG A 208 -14.02 -46.02 -58.44
C ARG A 208 -13.84 -47.46 -58.90
N ARG A 209 -13.34 -48.36 -58.05
CA ARG A 209 -13.25 -49.79 -58.38
C ARG A 209 -14.65 -50.45 -58.39
N LEU A 210 -15.56 -50.04 -57.54
CA LEU A 210 -16.95 -50.52 -57.49
C LEU A 210 -17.82 -50.00 -58.64
N ARG A 211 -17.48 -48.83 -59.21
CA ARG A 211 -18.24 -48.25 -60.33
C ARG A 211 -17.71 -48.68 -61.70
N ARG A 212 -16.66 -49.56 -61.83
CA ARG A 212 -16.31 -50.15 -63.10
C ARG A 212 -17.41 -51.17 -63.52
N PRO A 213 -18.13 -50.93 -64.64
CA PRO A 213 -19.15 -51.87 -65.08
C PRO A 213 -18.48 -53.19 -65.48
N PRO A 214 -19.15 -54.35 -65.20
CA PRO A 214 -18.55 -55.69 -65.41
C PRO A 214 -18.59 -56.12 -66.93
N HIS A 215 -18.62 -55.17 -67.84
CA HIS A 215 -18.75 -55.48 -69.28
C HIS A 215 -17.56 -54.94 -70.04
N GLN A 216 -16.43 -55.66 -70.02
CA GLN A 216 -15.49 -55.68 -71.14
C GLN A 216 -14.53 -56.87 -71.01
N HIS A 217 -15.11 -58.06 -70.74
CA HIS A 217 -14.49 -59.31 -71.20
C HIS A 217 -15.10 -59.71 -72.52
N VAL A 218 -14.94 -58.87 -73.56
CA VAL A 218 -15.08 -59.28 -74.92
C VAL A 218 -13.85 -59.95 -75.37
N ALA A 219 -13.97 -61.27 -75.55
CA ALA A 219 -12.98 -62.18 -76.11
C ALA A 219 -12.41 -61.61 -77.39
N ARG A 220 -11.15 -61.30 -77.43
CA ARG A 220 -10.37 -61.28 -78.68
C ARG A 220 -9.73 -62.65 -78.83
N ARG A 221 -10.33 -63.49 -79.70
CA ARG A 221 -9.66 -64.67 -80.30
C ARG A 221 -8.50 -64.18 -81.10
N PRO A 222 -7.36 -64.82 -81.02
CA PRO A 222 -6.29 -64.60 -82.00
C PRO A 222 -6.71 -65.34 -83.29
N LEU A 223 -6.75 -64.64 -84.40
CA LEU A 223 -6.70 -65.22 -85.70
C LEU A 223 -5.29 -65.75 -85.90
N GLN A 224 -5.20 -67.09 -86.02
CA GLN A 224 -4.07 -67.76 -86.60
C GLN A 224 -4.06 -67.43 -88.09
N GLU A 225 -3.06 -66.82 -88.56
CA GLU A 225 -2.66 -66.85 -89.93
C GLU A 225 -1.67 -67.98 -90.19
N VAL A 226 -2.13 -68.83 -91.04
CA VAL A 226 -1.40 -69.89 -91.68
C VAL A 226 -0.89 -69.29 -93.04
N GLU A 227 0.24 -69.76 -93.49
CA GLU A 227 0.91 -69.64 -94.77
C GLU A 227 2.10 -68.67 -94.88
N ALA A 228 3.17 -69.00 -95.45
CA ALA A 228 3.76 -70.07 -96.25
C ALA A 228 5.24 -69.88 -96.18
#